data_7a2dfd34050f6c6d749543ab94e0bc87
#
_entry.id   7a2dfd34050f6c6d749543ab94e0bc87
#
_cell.length_a   1.000
_cell.length_b   1.000
_cell.length_c   1.000
_cell.angle_alpha   90.00
_cell.angle_beta   90.00
_cell.angle_gamma   90.00
#
_symmetry.space_group_name_H-M   'P 1'
#
loop_
_entity.id
_entity.type
_entity.pdbx_description
1 polymer ?
#
loop_
_entity_poly.entity_id
_entity_poly.type
_entity_poly.pdbx_seq_one_letter_code
_entity_poly.pdbx_strand_id
1 'polypeptide(L)'
;LNCGQVCTSAERFYVHENVYDEFVSGLAAMAKSLRVGNGLDKIDVGPMASVRERDRVEKIVNRAVEQGANVVTGGRRPAALSAGAFFEPTVLEVSHDMDIMHGECFGPLAPVCKVRDLDEAITRANDSQLGLGANIYTEDLAEAFRAVNEIETGIVWVNTPLNDNDAIPFGGRKFTGAGRELGAEGLEQFRRSKMVMIAPTAQPDPEWFPYPDSDAFNV
;
A
#
# COMPACT_ATOMS: atom_id res chain seq x y z
N LEU A 1 2.81 -7.88 -11.82
CA LEU A 1 4.25 -7.84 -11.60
C LEU A 1 4.60 -8.76 -10.45
N ASN A 2 5.68 -9.57 -10.57
CA ASN A 2 6.24 -10.44 -9.54
C ASN A 2 5.21 -11.27 -8.72
N CYS A 3 4.13 -11.74 -9.36
CA CYS A 3 3.06 -12.52 -8.71
C CYS A 3 2.39 -11.78 -7.53
N GLY A 4 2.26 -10.45 -7.60
CA GLY A 4 1.71 -9.63 -6.51
C GLY A 4 2.65 -9.44 -5.31
N GLN A 5 3.87 -9.98 -5.35
CA GLN A 5 4.85 -9.86 -4.27
C GLN A 5 5.70 -8.60 -4.44
N VAL A 6 5.04 -7.46 -4.41
CA VAL A 6 5.63 -6.12 -4.50
C VAL A 6 4.94 -5.24 -3.48
N CYS A 7 5.71 -4.48 -2.72
CA CYS A 7 5.18 -3.65 -1.63
C CYS A 7 4.15 -2.59 -2.09
N THR A 8 4.24 -2.16 -3.36
CA THR A 8 3.28 -1.24 -3.98
C THR A 8 2.17 -1.94 -4.76
N SER A 9 2.11 -3.27 -4.76
CA SER A 9 0.99 -4.01 -5.35
C SER A 9 -0.32 -3.63 -4.68
N ALA A 10 -1.37 -3.41 -5.47
CA ALA A 10 -2.69 -3.17 -4.92
C ALA A 10 -3.20 -4.44 -4.23
N GLU A 11 -3.47 -4.35 -2.94
CA GLU A 11 -3.90 -5.47 -2.12
C GLU A 11 -5.37 -5.38 -1.72
N ARG A 12 -6.00 -4.22 -1.91
CA ARG A 12 -7.42 -3.96 -1.60
C ARG A 12 -7.99 -3.07 -2.68
N PHE A 13 -9.10 -3.49 -3.25
CA PHE A 13 -9.80 -2.76 -4.30
C PHE A 13 -11.15 -2.30 -3.79
N TYR A 14 -11.34 -0.99 -3.70
CA TYR A 14 -12.62 -0.37 -3.38
C TYR A 14 -13.22 0.18 -4.66
N VAL A 15 -14.31 -0.39 -5.11
CA VAL A 15 -14.90 -0.11 -6.42
C VAL A 15 -16.31 0.43 -6.24
N HIS A 16 -16.58 1.60 -6.84
CA HIS A 16 -17.88 2.24 -6.79
C HIS A 16 -18.97 1.34 -7.38
N GLU A 17 -20.13 1.26 -6.73
CA GLU A 17 -21.21 0.34 -7.07
C GLU A 17 -21.67 0.42 -8.52
N ASN A 18 -21.64 1.61 -9.12
CA ASN A 18 -22.08 1.83 -10.51
C ASN A 18 -21.20 1.14 -11.56
N VAL A 19 -19.95 0.83 -11.25
CA VAL A 19 -18.97 0.20 -12.15
C VAL A 19 -18.47 -1.14 -11.62
N TYR A 20 -18.97 -1.57 -10.48
CA TYR A 20 -18.49 -2.76 -9.76
C TYR A 20 -18.55 -4.03 -10.59
N ASP A 21 -19.70 -4.34 -11.15
CA ASP A 21 -19.92 -5.59 -11.88
C ASP A 21 -19.08 -5.64 -13.17
N GLU A 22 -18.96 -4.51 -13.87
CA GLU A 22 -18.10 -4.37 -15.05
C GLU A 22 -16.62 -4.54 -14.67
N PHE A 23 -16.18 -3.88 -13.59
CA PHE A 23 -14.81 -3.99 -13.09
C PHE A 23 -14.46 -5.42 -12.70
N VAL A 24 -15.28 -6.08 -11.91
CA VAL A 24 -15.05 -7.46 -11.45
C VAL A 24 -15.00 -8.43 -12.63
N SER A 25 -15.94 -8.31 -13.59
CA SER A 25 -15.96 -9.18 -14.76
C SER A 25 -14.74 -8.97 -15.66
N GLY A 26 -14.34 -7.72 -15.90
CA GLY A 26 -13.15 -7.37 -16.67
C GLY A 26 -11.87 -7.86 -16.02
N LEU A 27 -11.72 -7.64 -14.70
CA LEU A 27 -10.57 -8.09 -13.94
C LEU A 27 -10.46 -9.63 -13.93
N ALA A 28 -11.59 -10.32 -13.75
CA ALA A 28 -11.63 -11.78 -13.79
C ALA A 28 -11.30 -12.34 -15.18
N ALA A 29 -11.75 -11.71 -16.24
CA ALA A 29 -11.41 -12.10 -17.61
C ALA A 29 -9.92 -11.92 -17.88
N MET A 30 -9.34 -10.80 -17.44
CA MET A 30 -7.89 -10.55 -17.51
C MET A 30 -7.11 -11.61 -16.71
N ALA A 31 -7.47 -11.84 -15.46
CA ALA A 31 -6.80 -12.83 -14.61
C ALA A 31 -6.80 -14.24 -15.21
N LYS A 32 -7.92 -14.65 -15.83
CA LYS A 32 -8.03 -15.94 -16.55
C LYS A 32 -7.15 -16.01 -17.80
N SER A 33 -6.86 -14.89 -18.45
CA SER A 33 -6.04 -14.86 -19.66
C SER A 33 -4.55 -14.98 -19.38
N LEU A 34 -4.10 -14.74 -18.14
CA LEU A 34 -2.71 -14.78 -17.75
C LEU A 34 -2.17 -16.21 -17.72
N ARG A 35 -1.03 -16.42 -18.35
CA ARG A 35 -0.33 -17.72 -18.38
C ARG A 35 0.55 -17.86 -17.16
N VAL A 36 0.24 -18.84 -16.32
CA VAL A 36 1.05 -19.17 -15.14
C VAL A 36 2.05 -20.24 -15.51
N GLY A 37 3.33 -20.06 -15.15
CA GLY A 37 4.36 -21.04 -15.49
C GLY A 37 5.75 -20.70 -15.01
N ASN A 38 6.74 -21.41 -15.55
CA ASN A 38 8.14 -21.16 -15.23
C ASN A 38 8.60 -19.82 -15.84
N GLY A 39 9.25 -18.98 -15.06
CA GLY A 39 9.75 -17.67 -15.48
C GLY A 39 10.78 -17.67 -16.62
N LEU A 40 11.30 -18.84 -17.00
CA LEU A 40 12.17 -19.00 -18.17
C LEU A 40 11.39 -19.20 -19.49
N ASP A 41 10.09 -19.42 -19.39
CA ASP A 41 9.19 -19.61 -20.53
C ASP A 41 8.48 -18.30 -20.89
N LYS A 42 7.73 -18.29 -22.00
CA LYS A 42 6.84 -17.16 -22.35
C LYS A 42 5.57 -17.20 -21.51
N ILE A 43 5.64 -16.68 -20.31
CA ILE A 43 4.55 -16.64 -19.32
C ILE A 43 4.32 -15.22 -18.82
N ASP A 44 3.21 -15.01 -18.14
CA ASP A 44 2.80 -13.72 -17.57
C ASP A 44 2.97 -13.69 -16.05
N VAL A 45 2.76 -14.82 -15.39
CA VAL A 45 2.84 -14.98 -13.93
C VAL A 45 3.75 -16.15 -13.56
N GLY A 46 4.87 -15.85 -12.91
CA GLY A 46 5.82 -16.83 -12.39
C GLY A 46 5.40 -17.44 -11.05
N PRO A 47 6.25 -18.27 -10.44
CA PRO A 47 6.01 -18.81 -9.11
C PRO A 47 6.13 -17.72 -8.04
N MET A 48 5.52 -17.94 -6.90
CA MET A 48 5.79 -17.19 -5.68
C MET A 48 7.20 -17.49 -5.15
N ALA A 49 7.71 -16.64 -4.26
CA ALA A 49 9.07 -16.74 -3.71
C ALA A 49 9.38 -18.08 -3.05
N SER A 50 8.38 -18.73 -2.46
CA SER A 50 8.54 -20.05 -1.84
C SER A 50 7.21 -20.80 -1.70
N VAL A 51 7.30 -22.10 -1.48
CA VAL A 51 6.16 -22.97 -1.15
C VAL A 51 5.46 -22.47 0.13
N ARG A 52 6.23 -21.99 1.11
CA ARG A 52 5.67 -21.44 2.36
C ARG A 52 4.76 -20.23 2.10
N GLU A 53 5.20 -19.31 1.23
CA GLU A 53 4.42 -18.10 0.90
C GLU A 53 3.18 -18.47 0.06
N ARG A 54 3.31 -19.39 -0.90
CA ARG A 54 2.14 -19.92 -1.61
C ARG A 54 1.12 -20.53 -0.66
N ASP A 55 1.56 -21.35 0.29
CA ASP A 55 0.67 -22.01 1.26
C ASP A 55 0.03 -20.99 2.22
N ARG A 56 0.74 -19.87 2.52
CA ARG A 56 0.18 -18.74 3.27
C ARG A 56 -0.93 -18.07 2.49
N VAL A 57 -0.70 -17.76 1.20
CA VAL A 57 -1.71 -17.15 0.31
C VAL A 57 -2.92 -18.05 0.16
N GLU A 58 -2.72 -19.35 -0.03
CA GLU A 58 -3.81 -20.34 -0.09
C GLU A 58 -4.66 -20.32 1.20
N LYS A 59 -4.04 -20.21 2.37
CA LYS A 59 -4.76 -20.08 3.65
C LYS A 59 -5.56 -18.78 3.75
N ILE A 60 -5.03 -17.68 3.23
CA ILE A 60 -5.75 -16.39 3.18
C ILE A 60 -7.03 -16.54 2.34
N VAL A 61 -6.93 -17.15 1.15
CA VAL A 61 -8.08 -17.39 0.29
C VAL A 61 -9.11 -18.30 0.97
N ASN A 62 -8.66 -19.41 1.55
CA ASN A 62 -9.55 -20.34 2.25
C ASN A 62 -10.27 -19.64 3.41
N ARG A 63 -9.56 -18.82 4.18
CA ARG A 63 -10.15 -18.05 5.27
C ARG A 63 -11.16 -17.02 4.77
N ALA A 64 -10.89 -16.32 3.66
CA ALA A 64 -11.86 -15.42 3.05
C ALA A 64 -13.14 -16.16 2.60
N VAL A 65 -13.00 -17.34 2.00
CA VAL A 65 -14.15 -18.19 1.62
C VAL A 65 -14.96 -18.63 2.84
N GLU A 66 -14.30 -19.03 3.93
CA GLU A 66 -14.99 -19.36 5.20
C GLU A 66 -15.77 -18.16 5.76
N GLN A 67 -15.28 -16.94 5.52
CA GLN A 67 -15.96 -15.70 5.90
C GLN A 67 -17.05 -15.27 4.91
N GLY A 68 -17.24 -15.98 3.80
CA GLY A 68 -18.30 -15.72 2.84
C GLY A 68 -17.84 -15.02 1.55
N ALA A 69 -16.53 -14.92 1.30
CA ALA A 69 -16.02 -14.37 0.03
C ALA A 69 -16.43 -15.26 -1.16
N ASN A 70 -16.76 -14.61 -2.29
CA ASN A 70 -17.00 -15.29 -3.55
C ASN A 70 -15.73 -15.28 -4.40
N VAL A 71 -15.19 -16.46 -4.73
CA VAL A 71 -14.05 -16.60 -5.65
C VAL A 71 -14.55 -16.54 -7.08
N VAL A 72 -14.32 -15.41 -7.76
CA VAL A 72 -14.74 -15.19 -9.14
C VAL A 72 -13.85 -15.95 -10.13
N THR A 73 -12.54 -16.01 -9.82
CA THR A 73 -11.57 -16.81 -10.59
C THR A 73 -10.32 -17.12 -9.75
N GLY A 74 -9.59 -18.16 -10.12
CA GLY A 74 -8.37 -18.60 -9.43
C GLY A 74 -8.65 -19.28 -8.10
N GLY A 75 -8.03 -18.84 -7.03
CA GLY A 75 -8.20 -19.33 -5.67
C GLY A 75 -7.56 -20.70 -5.40
N ARG A 76 -6.68 -21.16 -6.28
CA ARG A 76 -6.12 -22.52 -6.21
C ARG A 76 -4.74 -22.61 -6.86
N ARG A 77 -4.09 -23.72 -6.63
CA ARG A 77 -2.87 -24.10 -7.36
C ARG A 77 -3.22 -24.55 -8.78
N PRO A 78 -2.42 -24.15 -9.80
CA PRO A 78 -2.65 -24.59 -11.17
C PRO A 78 -2.53 -26.13 -11.28
N ALA A 79 -3.55 -26.80 -11.81
CA ALA A 79 -3.58 -28.26 -11.91
C ALA A 79 -2.44 -28.84 -12.78
N ALA A 80 -2.02 -28.08 -13.79
CA ALA A 80 -0.93 -28.48 -14.70
C ALA A 80 0.48 -28.31 -14.10
N LEU A 81 0.64 -27.65 -12.95
CA LEU A 81 1.92 -27.32 -12.31
C LEU A 81 1.97 -27.94 -10.91
N SER A 82 2.14 -29.26 -10.84
CA SER A 82 2.11 -30.02 -9.58
C SER A 82 3.33 -29.76 -8.68
N ALA A 83 4.45 -29.28 -9.24
CA ALA A 83 5.66 -28.95 -8.51
C ALA A 83 5.93 -27.44 -8.58
N GLY A 84 6.49 -26.87 -7.49
CA GLY A 84 6.82 -25.45 -7.41
C GLY A 84 5.82 -24.64 -6.58
N ALA A 85 6.06 -23.33 -6.50
CA ALA A 85 5.30 -22.40 -5.68
C ALA A 85 4.26 -21.59 -6.50
N PHE A 86 3.52 -22.26 -7.37
CA PHE A 86 2.55 -21.61 -8.25
C PHE A 86 1.19 -21.43 -7.57
N PHE A 87 0.56 -20.29 -7.84
CA PHE A 87 -0.81 -19.98 -7.45
C PHE A 87 -1.50 -19.20 -8.57
N GLU A 88 -2.76 -19.51 -8.85
CA GLU A 88 -3.50 -18.84 -9.92
C GLU A 88 -3.80 -17.39 -9.53
N PRO A 89 -3.71 -16.41 -10.47
CA PRO A 89 -4.25 -15.07 -10.27
C PRO A 89 -5.71 -15.14 -9.85
N THR A 90 -6.02 -14.51 -8.73
CA THR A 90 -7.27 -14.74 -8.01
C THR A 90 -8.02 -13.43 -7.82
N VAL A 91 -9.30 -13.41 -8.21
CA VAL A 91 -10.23 -12.31 -7.95
C VAL A 91 -11.30 -12.81 -6.98
N LEU A 92 -11.48 -12.05 -5.89
CA LEU A 92 -12.48 -12.34 -4.86
C LEU A 92 -13.42 -11.15 -4.68
N GLU A 93 -14.70 -11.39 -4.60
CA GLU A 93 -15.65 -10.41 -4.08
C GLU A 93 -15.73 -10.58 -2.56
N VAL A 94 -15.50 -9.50 -1.84
CA VAL A 94 -15.36 -9.52 -0.38
C VAL A 94 -16.15 -8.39 0.26
N SER A 95 -16.46 -8.52 1.54
CA SER A 95 -16.89 -7.41 2.38
C SER A 95 -15.70 -6.86 3.19
N HIS A 96 -15.80 -5.59 3.61
CA HIS A 96 -14.70 -4.89 4.24
C HIS A 96 -14.27 -5.49 5.59
N ASP A 97 -15.17 -6.14 6.29
CA ASP A 97 -14.96 -6.77 7.61
C ASP A 97 -14.20 -8.11 7.55
N MET A 98 -13.94 -8.64 6.36
CA MET A 98 -13.18 -9.88 6.21
C MET A 98 -11.69 -9.69 6.48
N ASP A 99 -11.04 -10.68 7.08
CA ASP A 99 -9.62 -10.65 7.47
C ASP A 99 -8.68 -10.27 6.31
N ILE A 100 -9.01 -10.69 5.08
CA ILE A 100 -8.24 -10.39 3.87
C ILE A 100 -8.15 -8.88 3.57
N MET A 101 -9.09 -8.07 4.08
CA MET A 101 -9.10 -6.61 3.90
C MET A 101 -8.26 -5.87 4.95
N HIS A 102 -7.78 -6.54 5.99
CA HIS A 102 -7.02 -5.91 7.08
C HIS A 102 -5.56 -6.39 7.17
N GLY A 103 -5.23 -7.50 6.52
CA GLY A 103 -3.87 -8.06 6.46
C GLY A 103 -3.19 -7.84 5.12
N GLU A 104 -1.87 -8.01 5.09
CA GLU A 104 -1.08 -8.01 3.86
C GLU A 104 -1.16 -9.38 3.17
N CYS A 105 -1.65 -9.41 1.92
CA CYS A 105 -1.75 -10.63 1.13
C CYS A 105 -0.42 -11.04 0.51
N PHE A 106 0.32 -10.10 -0.05
CA PHE A 106 1.62 -10.28 -0.72
C PHE A 106 1.64 -11.48 -1.68
N GLY A 107 0.68 -11.49 -2.59
CA GLY A 107 0.45 -12.59 -3.53
C GLY A 107 -0.51 -12.20 -4.66
N PRO A 108 -0.82 -13.12 -5.59
CA PRO A 108 -1.63 -12.83 -6.78
C PRO A 108 -3.13 -12.77 -6.47
N LEU A 109 -3.50 -11.98 -5.46
CA LEU A 109 -4.88 -11.83 -4.99
C LEU A 109 -5.40 -10.42 -5.26
N ALA A 110 -6.63 -10.32 -5.72
CA ALA A 110 -7.37 -9.09 -5.89
C ALA A 110 -8.72 -9.19 -5.13
N PRO A 111 -8.75 -8.88 -3.84
CA PRO A 111 -10.00 -8.76 -3.09
C PRO A 111 -10.69 -7.44 -3.45
N VAL A 112 -11.91 -7.54 -3.98
CA VAL A 112 -12.69 -6.40 -4.47
C VAL A 112 -13.89 -6.18 -3.57
N CYS A 113 -13.96 -5.01 -2.98
CA CYS A 113 -15.04 -4.58 -2.10
C CYS A 113 -15.85 -3.45 -2.76
N LYS A 114 -17.16 -3.60 -2.77
CA LYS A 114 -18.09 -2.58 -3.29
C LYS A 114 -18.21 -1.41 -2.32
N VAL A 115 -18.21 -0.19 -2.85
CA VAL A 115 -18.46 1.05 -2.10
C VAL A 115 -19.51 1.91 -2.80
N ARG A 116 -20.21 2.73 -2.03
CA ARG A 116 -21.28 3.60 -2.54
C ARG A 116 -20.76 4.93 -3.09
N ASP A 117 -19.70 5.44 -2.48
CA ASP A 117 -19.17 6.77 -2.74
C ASP A 117 -17.70 6.91 -2.31
N LEU A 118 -17.11 8.05 -2.59
CA LEU A 118 -15.72 8.36 -2.24
C LEU A 118 -15.51 8.42 -0.72
N ASP A 119 -16.48 8.88 0.06
CA ASP A 119 -16.38 9.00 1.52
C ASP A 119 -16.20 7.62 2.15
N GLU A 120 -16.99 6.66 1.71
CA GLU A 120 -16.88 5.27 2.13
C GLU A 120 -15.56 4.65 1.68
N ALA A 121 -15.13 4.91 0.44
CA ALA A 121 -13.86 4.41 -0.09
C ALA A 121 -12.67 4.92 0.73
N ILE A 122 -12.61 6.21 1.04
CA ILE A 122 -11.55 6.82 1.86
C ILE A 122 -11.58 6.25 3.29
N THR A 123 -12.76 6.18 3.90
CA THR A 123 -12.92 5.64 5.25
C THR A 123 -12.37 4.21 5.34
N ARG A 124 -12.77 3.36 4.42
CA ARG A 124 -12.33 1.96 4.37
C ARG A 124 -10.85 1.80 3.98
N ALA A 125 -10.34 2.65 3.08
CA ALA A 125 -8.92 2.65 2.73
C ALA A 125 -8.04 3.00 3.94
N ASN A 126 -8.52 3.93 4.78
CA ASN A 126 -7.83 4.36 6.00
C ASN A 126 -7.95 3.37 7.16
N ASP A 127 -8.93 2.48 7.14
CA ASP A 127 -9.09 1.41 8.12
C ASP A 127 -8.06 0.29 7.87
N SER A 128 -6.80 0.63 8.04
CA SER A 128 -5.65 -0.25 7.93
C SER A 128 -4.51 0.26 8.80
N GLN A 129 -3.77 -0.65 9.37
CA GLN A 129 -2.54 -0.35 10.10
C GLN A 129 -1.36 -0.04 9.16
N LEU A 130 -1.50 -0.33 7.86
CA LEU A 130 -0.50 -0.10 6.82
C LEU A 130 -0.88 1.14 6.00
N GLY A 131 0.12 1.80 5.42
CA GLY A 131 -0.08 3.01 4.63
C GLY A 131 1.11 3.34 3.74
N LEU A 132 1.51 2.41 2.85
CA LEU A 132 2.56 2.70 1.88
C LEU A 132 2.04 3.57 0.75
N GLY A 133 1.11 3.05 -0.04
CA GLY A 133 0.60 3.73 -1.21
C GLY A 133 -0.88 3.48 -1.47
N ALA A 134 -1.49 4.38 -2.20
CA ALA A 134 -2.84 4.26 -2.71
C ALA A 134 -2.92 4.72 -4.16
N ASN A 135 -3.82 4.10 -4.92
CA ASN A 135 -4.15 4.51 -6.28
C ASN A 135 -5.59 4.97 -6.32
N ILE A 136 -5.86 6.10 -6.95
CA ILE A 136 -7.21 6.55 -7.27
C ILE A 136 -7.38 6.70 -8.78
N TYR A 137 -8.49 6.22 -9.29
CA TYR A 137 -8.90 6.37 -10.69
C TYR A 137 -10.18 7.18 -10.74
N THR A 138 -10.10 8.40 -11.24
CA THR A 138 -11.22 9.33 -11.38
C THR A 138 -10.91 10.38 -12.46
N GLU A 139 -11.93 10.89 -13.13
CA GLU A 139 -11.83 12.05 -14.03
C GLU A 139 -12.17 13.37 -13.30
N ASP A 140 -12.67 13.29 -12.07
CA ASP A 140 -12.98 14.46 -11.24
C ASP A 140 -11.77 14.90 -10.43
N LEU A 141 -11.27 16.10 -10.73
CA LEU A 141 -10.11 16.68 -10.00
C LEU A 141 -10.41 16.95 -8.52
N ALA A 142 -11.64 17.28 -8.16
CA ALA A 142 -12.00 17.52 -6.77
C ALA A 142 -11.93 16.23 -5.96
N GLU A 143 -12.42 15.12 -6.51
CA GLU A 143 -12.28 13.77 -5.92
C GLU A 143 -10.82 13.36 -5.82
N ALA A 144 -10.02 13.59 -6.88
CA ALA A 144 -8.60 13.29 -6.88
C ALA A 144 -7.86 14.02 -5.75
N PHE A 145 -8.08 15.34 -5.60
CA PHE A 145 -7.45 16.12 -4.52
C PHE A 145 -7.95 15.73 -3.13
N ARG A 146 -9.22 15.38 -3.00
CA ARG A 146 -9.74 14.84 -1.73
C ARG A 146 -9.01 13.54 -1.35
N ALA A 147 -8.92 12.60 -2.28
CA ALA A 147 -8.24 11.33 -2.03
C ALA A 147 -6.77 11.54 -1.66
N VAL A 148 -6.05 12.43 -2.37
CA VAL A 148 -4.64 12.78 -2.07
C VAL A 148 -4.49 13.33 -0.64
N ASN A 149 -5.42 14.15 -0.17
CA ASN A 149 -5.32 14.79 1.15
C ASN A 149 -5.82 13.89 2.29
N GLU A 150 -6.85 13.06 2.05
CA GLU A 150 -7.58 12.34 3.08
C GLU A 150 -7.11 10.89 3.25
N ILE A 151 -6.50 10.26 2.22
CA ILE A 151 -5.96 8.90 2.36
C ILE A 151 -4.62 8.93 3.12
N GLU A 152 -4.54 8.11 4.15
CA GLU A 152 -3.43 8.06 5.10
C GLU A 152 -2.29 7.16 4.63
N THR A 153 -1.77 7.43 3.42
CA THR A 153 -0.61 6.73 2.86
C THR A 153 0.55 7.70 2.62
N GLY A 154 1.75 7.16 2.45
CA GLY A 154 2.92 7.98 2.13
C GLY A 154 2.98 8.38 0.66
N ILE A 155 2.30 7.62 -0.21
CA ILE A 155 2.27 7.82 -1.65
C ILE A 155 0.83 7.75 -2.13
N VAL A 156 0.45 8.63 -3.05
CA VAL A 156 -0.83 8.55 -3.77
C VAL A 156 -0.58 8.73 -5.25
N TRP A 157 -1.07 7.81 -6.06
CA TRP A 157 -1.07 7.90 -7.51
C TRP A 157 -2.48 8.18 -8.02
N VAL A 158 -2.60 9.10 -8.95
CA VAL A 158 -3.87 9.43 -9.61
C VAL A 158 -3.80 8.99 -11.07
N ASN A 159 -4.69 8.08 -11.47
CA ASN A 159 -4.80 7.53 -12.83
C ASN A 159 -3.51 6.90 -13.38
N THR A 160 -2.58 6.53 -12.52
CA THR A 160 -1.33 5.85 -12.89
C THR A 160 -0.87 4.96 -11.73
N PRO A 161 -0.57 3.68 -11.97
CA PRO A 161 -0.06 2.81 -10.92
C PRO A 161 1.46 2.78 -10.91
N LEU A 162 2.05 2.57 -9.75
CA LEU A 162 3.45 2.15 -9.57
C LEU A 162 4.48 3.01 -10.32
N ASN A 163 4.22 4.30 -10.46
CA ASN A 163 5.15 5.20 -11.15
C ASN A 163 6.04 5.90 -10.11
N ASP A 164 7.29 5.46 -10.00
CA ASP A 164 8.28 6.01 -9.11
C ASP A 164 9.22 6.96 -9.87
N ASN A 165 9.81 7.90 -9.13
CA ASN A 165 10.75 8.86 -9.67
C ASN A 165 11.86 9.14 -8.64
N ASP A 166 13.11 9.11 -9.06
CA ASP A 166 14.27 9.29 -8.19
C ASP A 166 14.29 10.65 -7.44
N ALA A 167 13.58 11.64 -7.95
CA ALA A 167 13.48 12.97 -7.33
C ALA A 167 12.35 13.07 -6.29
N ILE A 168 11.49 12.08 -6.17
CA ILE A 168 10.31 12.11 -5.30
C ILE A 168 10.49 11.10 -4.15
N PRO A 169 10.28 11.51 -2.89
CA PRO A 169 10.47 10.62 -1.75
C PRO A 169 9.48 9.45 -1.77
N PHE A 170 9.99 8.24 -1.63
CA PHE A 170 9.24 7.01 -1.52
C PHE A 170 9.19 6.55 -0.07
N GLY A 171 8.03 6.20 0.44
CA GLY A 171 7.88 5.65 1.79
C GLY A 171 6.45 5.69 2.30
N GLY A 172 6.23 5.12 3.47
CA GLY A 172 4.91 4.89 4.05
C GLY A 172 4.56 5.81 5.21
N ARG A 173 3.39 5.51 5.77
CA ARG A 173 2.87 6.00 7.05
C ARG A 173 2.46 4.79 7.90
N LYS A 174 2.03 5.02 9.12
CA LYS A 174 1.55 4.00 10.06
C LYS A 174 2.64 2.93 10.30
N PHE A 175 2.26 1.66 10.43
CA PHE A 175 3.24 0.58 10.65
C PHE A 175 4.09 0.21 9.43
N THR A 176 3.80 0.76 8.25
CA THR A 176 4.70 0.65 7.10
C THR A 176 6.05 1.30 7.37
N GLY A 177 6.11 2.26 8.28
CA GLY A 177 7.33 2.94 8.70
C GLY A 177 7.38 4.39 8.24
N ALA A 178 8.27 5.16 8.90
CA ALA A 178 8.41 6.61 8.68
C ALA A 178 9.61 6.98 7.80
N GLY A 179 10.48 6.02 7.45
CA GLY A 179 11.64 6.27 6.58
C GLY A 179 11.25 6.68 5.17
N ARG A 180 12.20 7.27 4.47
CA ARG A 180 12.05 7.61 3.05
C ARG A 180 13.24 7.11 2.26
N GLU A 181 12.97 6.60 1.06
CA GLU A 181 13.93 6.37 -0.01
C GLU A 181 13.70 7.38 -1.11
N LEU A 182 14.62 7.53 -2.04
CA LEU A 182 14.55 8.48 -3.15
C LEU A 182 14.43 9.95 -2.69
N GLY A 183 14.52 10.88 -3.63
CA GLY A 183 14.48 12.30 -3.34
C GLY A 183 15.58 12.79 -2.39
N ALA A 184 15.52 14.04 -2.01
CA ALA A 184 16.44 14.63 -1.02
C ALA A 184 16.26 13.98 0.36
N GLU A 185 15.05 13.65 0.74
CA GLU A 185 14.71 13.04 2.03
C GLU A 185 15.36 11.67 2.19
N GLY A 186 15.46 10.87 1.11
CA GLY A 186 16.15 9.58 1.13
C GLY A 186 17.64 9.74 1.46
N LEU A 187 18.31 10.76 0.93
CA LEU A 187 19.71 11.06 1.25
C LEU A 187 19.88 11.51 2.71
N GLU A 188 18.94 12.28 3.25
CA GLU A 188 18.98 12.75 4.63
C GLU A 188 18.88 11.62 5.65
N GLN A 189 18.27 10.47 5.30
CA GLN A 189 18.23 9.28 6.19
C GLN A 189 19.62 8.74 6.53
N PHE A 190 20.62 8.97 5.69
CA PHE A 190 22.01 8.52 5.90
C PHE A 190 22.87 9.56 6.59
N ARG A 191 22.31 10.71 6.99
CA ARG A 191 23.01 11.83 7.59
C ARG A 191 22.53 12.08 9.01
N ARG A 192 23.42 12.67 9.81
CA ARG A 192 23.08 13.16 11.15
C ARG A 192 23.29 14.65 11.21
N SER A 193 22.28 15.38 11.63
CA SER A 193 22.39 16.80 11.89
C SER A 193 23.15 17.05 13.20
N LYS A 194 23.93 18.10 13.23
CA LYS A 194 24.55 18.62 14.44
C LYS A 194 24.32 20.15 14.46
N MET A 195 23.69 20.63 15.51
CA MET A 195 23.62 22.05 15.77
C MET A 195 24.98 22.52 16.34
N VAL A 196 25.51 23.62 15.79
CA VAL A 196 26.73 24.24 16.28
C VAL A 196 26.44 25.73 16.49
N MET A 197 26.67 26.19 17.69
CA MET A 197 26.64 27.60 18.04
C MET A 197 28.04 28.00 18.49
N ILE A 198 28.57 29.07 17.91
CA ILE A 198 29.90 29.62 18.23
C ILE A 198 29.71 31.06 18.64
N ALA A 199 30.00 31.35 19.91
CA ALA A 199 30.15 32.72 20.38
C ALA A 199 31.65 33.07 20.38
N PRO A 200 32.06 34.18 19.77
CA PRO A 200 33.48 34.60 19.73
C PRO A 200 34.09 34.81 21.10
N THR A 201 33.27 35.22 22.06
CA THR A 201 33.63 35.36 23.47
C THR A 201 32.54 34.80 24.34
N ALA A 202 32.93 34.11 25.40
CA ALA A 202 31.97 33.62 26.39
C ALA A 202 31.40 34.84 27.15
N GLN A 203 30.08 35.02 27.07
CA GLN A 203 29.36 36.01 27.85
C GLN A 203 28.35 35.25 28.74
N PRO A 204 28.13 35.72 29.98
CA PRO A 204 27.04 35.20 30.77
C PRO A 204 25.70 35.45 30.05
N ASP A 205 24.91 34.43 29.94
CA ASP A 205 23.54 34.55 29.42
C ASP A 205 22.66 35.22 30.50
N PRO A 206 21.94 36.30 30.18
CA PRO A 206 21.06 36.96 31.15
C PRO A 206 19.95 36.07 31.68
N GLU A 207 19.67 34.96 31.02
CA GLU A 207 18.71 33.96 31.47
C GLU A 207 19.31 32.92 32.45
N TRP A 208 20.62 32.99 32.74
CA TRP A 208 21.31 32.10 33.70
C TRP A 208 21.35 32.66 35.13
N PHE A 209 21.70 31.83 36.06
CA PHE A 209 21.87 32.21 37.46
C PHE A 209 23.08 33.14 37.68
N PRO A 210 22.96 34.10 38.63
CA PRO A 210 21.71 34.44 39.30
C PRO A 210 20.72 35.14 38.33
N TYR A 211 19.42 34.80 38.44
CA TYR A 211 18.44 35.49 37.63
C TYR A 211 18.44 36.97 37.93
N PRO A 212 18.29 37.85 36.91
CA PRO A 212 18.13 39.25 37.13
C PRO A 212 16.88 39.54 37.98
N ASP A 213 16.87 40.62 38.74
CA ASP A 213 15.73 41.02 39.53
C ASP A 213 14.46 41.08 38.68
N SER A 214 13.32 40.85 39.30
CA SER A 214 12.01 40.65 38.63
C SER A 214 11.60 41.71 37.61
N ASP A 215 12.21 42.90 37.67
CA ASP A 215 11.92 44.01 36.75
C ASP A 215 12.54 43.84 35.36
N ALA A 216 13.46 42.90 35.19
CA ALA A 216 14.09 42.62 33.87
C ALA A 216 13.17 41.79 32.93
N PHE A 217 12.08 41.19 33.43
CA PHE A 217 11.12 40.40 32.66
C PHE A 217 9.81 41.17 32.35
N ASN A 218 9.69 42.42 32.77
CA ASN A 218 8.56 43.25 32.43
C ASN A 218 8.82 43.95 31.08
N VAL A 219 8.46 43.25 29.98
CA VAL A 219 8.35 43.83 28.64
C VAL A 219 6.87 43.98 28.28
#